data_ed10e99f16fa7ffe603221d3aa5f7b1d
#
_entry.id   ed10e99f16fa7ffe603221d3aa5f7b1d
#
_cell.length_a   1.000
_cell.length_b   1.000
_cell.length_c   1.000
_cell.angle_alpha   90.00
_cell.angle_beta   90.00
_cell.angle_gamma   90.00
#
_symmetry.space_group_name_H-M   'P 1'
#
loop_
_entity.id
_entity.type
_entity.pdbx_description
1 polymer ?
#
loop_
_entity_poly.entity_id
_entity_poly.type
_entity_poly.pdbx_seq_one_letter_code
_entity_poly.pdbx_strand_id
1 'polypeptide(L)'
;MKRDPKDILLVTGMSGAGKSTVLRTLEDLGWEVVDNLPLLLLDRLLDAPLAEGAERASQPLALGIGARTRDFDPQRILKRIRKLREDHGHDIGMLFLDCAGGELERRYSETRRRHPLALDRPASDGIARERELLAPLRDRANRLIDTTNLTANELAQQIRSTFSGEGLGEPTISVTSFGFARGVPRNADLVFDMRFLRNPHWVEKLRPGTGLDADVSAYIAGDSAYEAALAQIESLLLLLLPRYRAEGKSYVTIAFGCTGGRHRSVHVSERVAARLRAEGFSPTVAHRDLAAAPQDSLEGAAGVAHDQVILGDGIQLE
;
A
#
# COMPACT_ATOMS: atom_id res chain seq x y z
N MET A 1 33.53 -12.37 -16.89
CA MET A 1 32.41 -11.90 -17.72
C MET A 1 31.44 -11.19 -16.78
N LYS A 2 31.15 -9.90 -16.96
CA LYS A 2 30.03 -9.23 -16.27
C LYS A 2 28.75 -9.85 -16.82
N ARG A 3 27.92 -10.41 -15.95
CA ARG A 3 26.58 -10.91 -16.33
C ARG A 3 25.65 -9.71 -16.52
N ASP A 4 24.62 -9.91 -17.34
CA ASP A 4 23.56 -8.92 -17.49
C ASP A 4 22.85 -8.72 -16.15
N PRO A 5 22.48 -7.47 -15.81
CA PRO A 5 21.72 -7.16 -14.59
C PRO A 5 20.42 -7.96 -14.57
N LYS A 6 20.11 -8.58 -13.45
CA LYS A 6 18.89 -9.38 -13.24
C LYS A 6 17.92 -8.58 -12.38
N ASP A 7 16.64 -8.60 -12.74
CA ASP A 7 15.58 -8.07 -11.92
C ASP A 7 15.32 -8.99 -10.73
N ILE A 8 15.50 -8.49 -9.52
CA ILE A 8 15.35 -9.26 -8.29
C ILE A 8 14.28 -8.61 -7.42
N LEU A 9 13.27 -9.37 -7.02
CA LEU A 9 12.25 -8.93 -6.06
C LEU A 9 12.42 -9.67 -4.74
N LEU A 10 12.75 -8.93 -3.69
CA LEU A 10 12.75 -9.45 -2.34
C LEU A 10 11.33 -9.36 -1.76
N VAL A 11 10.70 -10.50 -1.48
CA VAL A 11 9.38 -10.59 -0.86
C VAL A 11 9.53 -10.89 0.62
N THR A 12 9.18 -9.94 1.47
CA THR A 12 9.27 -10.05 2.93
C THR A 12 7.99 -9.55 3.60
N GLY A 13 7.91 -9.59 4.91
CA GLY A 13 6.75 -9.13 5.67
C GLY A 13 6.33 -10.08 6.76
N MET A 14 5.26 -9.70 7.48
CA MET A 14 4.76 -10.42 8.64
C MET A 14 4.42 -11.89 8.32
N SER A 15 4.73 -12.77 9.23
CA SER A 15 4.32 -14.17 9.15
C SER A 15 2.79 -14.27 9.17
N GLY A 16 2.21 -14.93 8.17
CA GLY A 16 0.74 -14.96 7.98
C GLY A 16 0.18 -13.83 7.08
N ALA A 17 1.00 -12.87 6.65
CA ALA A 17 0.55 -11.79 5.75
C ALA A 17 0.44 -12.19 4.26
N GLY A 18 0.65 -13.47 3.89
CA GLY A 18 0.39 -13.93 2.52
C GLY A 18 1.62 -14.08 1.63
N LYS A 19 2.85 -14.11 2.16
CA LYS A 19 4.09 -14.30 1.37
C LYS A 19 4.03 -15.48 0.40
N SER A 20 3.54 -16.63 0.85
CA SER A 20 3.44 -17.83 -0.01
C SER A 20 2.45 -17.64 -1.17
N THR A 21 1.38 -16.87 -0.98
CA THR A 21 0.45 -16.51 -2.05
C THR A 21 1.14 -15.65 -3.10
N VAL A 22 1.89 -14.63 -2.64
CA VAL A 22 2.64 -13.75 -3.54
C VAL A 22 3.67 -14.52 -4.34
N LEU A 23 4.49 -15.34 -3.68
CA LEU A 23 5.54 -16.13 -4.35
C LEU A 23 4.96 -17.10 -5.39
N ARG A 24 3.88 -17.81 -5.06
CA ARG A 24 3.19 -18.68 -6.01
C ARG A 24 2.64 -17.89 -7.19
N THR A 25 2.05 -16.73 -6.95
CA THR A 25 1.51 -15.90 -8.03
C THR A 25 2.63 -15.37 -8.95
N LEU A 26 3.80 -15.01 -8.40
CA LEU A 26 4.96 -14.62 -9.20
C LEU A 26 5.50 -15.81 -10.03
N GLU A 27 5.53 -17.02 -9.47
CA GLU A 27 5.88 -18.25 -10.19
C GLU A 27 4.94 -18.49 -11.38
N ASP A 28 3.61 -18.33 -11.18
CA ASP A 28 2.60 -18.40 -12.24
C ASP A 28 2.81 -17.33 -13.33
N LEU A 29 3.45 -16.21 -13.01
CA LEU A 29 3.83 -15.14 -13.94
C LEU A 29 5.19 -15.36 -14.61
N GLY A 30 5.82 -16.49 -14.39
CA GLY A 30 7.09 -16.85 -15.02
C GLY A 30 8.33 -16.37 -14.27
N TRP A 31 8.21 -15.89 -13.04
CA TRP A 31 9.35 -15.57 -12.18
C TRP A 31 10.04 -16.84 -11.67
N GLU A 32 11.37 -16.83 -11.58
CA GLU A 32 12.09 -17.80 -10.78
C GLU A 32 11.84 -17.50 -9.30
N VAL A 33 11.36 -18.49 -8.52
CA VAL A 33 11.02 -18.27 -7.10
C VAL A 33 11.90 -19.12 -6.19
N VAL A 34 12.49 -18.47 -5.18
CA VAL A 34 13.22 -19.15 -4.11
C VAL A 34 12.73 -18.65 -2.77
N ASP A 35 12.14 -19.53 -1.95
CA ASP A 35 11.65 -19.18 -0.61
C ASP A 35 12.60 -19.63 0.49
N ASN A 36 12.73 -18.80 1.53
CA ASN A 36 13.54 -19.04 2.73
C ASN A 36 15.04 -19.31 2.44
N LEU A 37 15.59 -18.72 1.38
CA LEU A 37 17.00 -18.83 1.07
C LEU A 37 17.87 -18.17 2.16
N PRO A 38 18.81 -18.89 2.79
CA PRO A 38 19.79 -18.27 3.67
C PRO A 38 20.63 -17.23 2.91
N LEU A 39 20.81 -16.03 3.50
CA LEU A 39 21.53 -14.91 2.85
C LEU A 39 22.94 -15.28 2.36
N LEU A 40 23.62 -16.19 3.07
CA LEU A 40 24.95 -16.67 2.70
C LEU A 40 24.98 -17.42 1.36
N LEU A 41 23.83 -17.91 0.90
CA LEU A 41 23.71 -18.64 -0.38
C LEU A 41 23.27 -17.74 -1.54
N LEU A 42 22.87 -16.49 -1.26
CA LEU A 42 22.35 -15.59 -2.28
C LEU A 42 23.39 -15.35 -3.40
N ASP A 43 24.65 -15.11 -3.06
CA ASP A 43 25.69 -14.89 -4.05
C ASP A 43 25.91 -16.14 -4.93
N ARG A 44 25.91 -17.31 -4.28
CA ARG A 44 26.04 -18.57 -5.02
C ARG A 44 24.87 -18.83 -5.96
N LEU A 45 23.65 -18.44 -5.56
CA LEU A 45 22.48 -18.51 -6.44
C LEU A 45 22.64 -17.58 -7.62
N LEU A 46 23.03 -16.33 -7.38
CA LEU A 46 23.23 -15.34 -8.43
C LEU A 46 24.44 -15.67 -9.34
N ASP A 47 25.45 -16.35 -8.79
CA ASP A 47 26.65 -16.79 -9.51
C ASP A 47 26.52 -18.17 -10.17
N ALA A 48 25.47 -18.94 -9.91
CA ALA A 48 25.30 -20.26 -10.50
C ALA A 48 25.23 -20.16 -12.03
N PRO A 49 26.01 -21.00 -12.76
CA PRO A 49 25.94 -21.04 -14.22
C PRO A 49 24.54 -21.54 -14.63
N LEU A 50 23.92 -20.84 -15.55
CA LEU A 50 22.72 -21.34 -16.21
C LEU A 50 23.11 -22.36 -17.25
N ALA A 51 22.33 -23.43 -17.42
CA ALA A 51 22.59 -24.43 -18.46
C ALA A 51 22.59 -23.77 -19.84
N GLU A 52 23.49 -24.20 -20.75
CA GLU A 52 23.52 -23.69 -22.11
C GLU A 52 22.17 -23.89 -22.80
N GLY A 53 21.59 -22.81 -23.35
CA GLY A 53 20.27 -22.83 -24.00
C GLY A 53 19.08 -22.62 -23.07
N ALA A 54 19.28 -22.35 -21.77
CA ALA A 54 18.17 -22.02 -20.88
C ALA A 54 17.67 -20.61 -21.18
N GLU A 55 16.41 -20.50 -21.63
CA GLU A 55 15.65 -19.23 -21.74
C GLU A 55 15.54 -18.49 -20.40
N ARG A 56 15.93 -19.14 -19.30
CA ARG A 56 15.92 -18.63 -17.92
C ARG A 56 16.93 -17.53 -17.63
N ALA A 57 17.84 -17.23 -18.53
CA ALA A 57 18.86 -16.19 -18.31
C ALA A 57 18.25 -14.79 -18.07
N SER A 58 17.07 -14.53 -18.64
CA SER A 58 16.34 -13.27 -18.53
C SER A 58 15.17 -13.31 -17.56
N GLN A 59 14.89 -14.46 -16.91
CA GLN A 59 13.77 -14.54 -15.97
C GLN A 59 14.04 -13.72 -14.72
N PRO A 60 13.08 -12.88 -14.27
CA PRO A 60 13.21 -12.16 -13.01
C PRO A 60 13.18 -13.13 -11.83
N LEU A 61 13.84 -12.78 -10.73
CA LEU A 61 14.00 -13.63 -9.55
C LEU A 61 13.23 -13.06 -8.35
N ALA A 62 12.33 -13.84 -7.77
CA ALA A 62 11.64 -13.52 -6.54
C ALA A 62 12.21 -14.31 -5.36
N LEU A 63 12.65 -13.60 -4.32
CA LEU A 63 13.27 -14.19 -3.13
C LEU A 63 12.37 -13.98 -1.92
N GLY A 64 11.80 -15.05 -1.36
CA GLY A 64 11.05 -15.03 -0.12
C GLY A 64 11.98 -15.04 1.10
N ILE A 65 11.91 -14.02 1.94
CA ILE A 65 12.68 -13.92 3.18
C ILE A 65 11.77 -13.55 4.35
N GLY A 66 12.01 -14.06 5.52
CA GLY A 66 11.25 -13.72 6.72
C GLY A 66 11.87 -14.28 8.00
N ALA A 67 11.21 -14.08 9.13
CA ALA A 67 11.68 -14.49 10.43
C ALA A 67 12.01 -16.01 10.57
N ARG A 68 11.56 -16.85 9.62
CA ARG A 68 11.89 -18.28 9.54
C ARG A 68 13.17 -18.57 8.77
N THR A 69 13.66 -17.62 8.00
CA THR A 69 14.88 -17.79 7.23
C THR A 69 16.07 -17.95 8.17
N ARG A 70 16.90 -18.95 7.91
CA ARG A 70 18.10 -19.19 8.73
C ARG A 70 19.01 -17.95 8.74
N ASP A 71 19.50 -17.58 9.91
CA ASP A 71 20.35 -16.40 10.15
C ASP A 71 19.70 -15.08 9.68
N PHE A 72 18.37 -14.96 9.85
CA PHE A 72 17.61 -13.79 9.49
C PHE A 72 18.06 -12.57 10.33
N ASP A 73 18.60 -11.57 9.64
CA ASP A 73 19.02 -10.30 10.21
C ASP A 73 18.69 -9.16 9.21
N PRO A 74 17.73 -8.30 9.55
CA PRO A 74 17.29 -7.20 8.68
C PRO A 74 18.41 -6.26 8.25
N GLN A 75 19.35 -5.94 9.13
CA GLN A 75 20.46 -5.03 8.82
C GLN A 75 21.44 -5.66 7.84
N ARG A 76 21.72 -6.95 8.01
CA ARG A 76 22.58 -7.71 7.07
C ARG A 76 21.92 -7.82 5.69
N ILE A 77 20.58 -8.01 5.65
CA ILE A 77 19.80 -8.04 4.40
C ILE A 77 19.96 -6.69 3.68
N LEU A 78 19.69 -5.57 4.34
CA LEU A 78 19.79 -4.25 3.75
C LEU A 78 21.20 -3.92 3.26
N LYS A 79 22.22 -4.27 4.04
CA LYS A 79 23.62 -4.12 3.64
C LYS A 79 23.94 -4.95 2.39
N ARG A 80 23.41 -6.17 2.31
CA ARG A 80 23.63 -7.05 1.17
C ARG A 80 22.96 -6.56 -0.10
N ILE A 81 21.70 -6.10 -0.01
CA ILE A 81 20.99 -5.49 -1.14
C ILE A 81 21.78 -4.32 -1.71
N ARG A 82 22.26 -3.42 -0.85
CA ARG A 82 23.08 -2.28 -1.27
C ARG A 82 24.31 -2.73 -2.04
N LYS A 83 25.04 -3.71 -1.49
CA LYS A 83 26.25 -4.23 -2.13
C LYS A 83 25.97 -4.87 -3.49
N LEU A 84 24.88 -5.62 -3.64
CA LEU A 84 24.50 -6.24 -4.91
C LEU A 84 24.11 -5.18 -5.97
N ARG A 85 23.48 -4.08 -5.57
CA ARG A 85 23.21 -2.95 -6.47
C ARG A 85 24.51 -2.27 -6.93
N GLU A 86 25.42 -2.00 -6.00
CA GLU A 86 26.69 -1.30 -6.25
C GLU A 86 27.69 -2.15 -7.07
N ASP A 87 27.88 -3.42 -6.69
CA ASP A 87 28.92 -4.29 -7.26
C ASP A 87 28.49 -4.92 -8.60
N HIS A 88 27.21 -5.26 -8.76
CA HIS A 88 26.70 -6.08 -9.88
C HIS A 88 25.67 -5.35 -10.74
N GLY A 89 25.20 -4.18 -10.34
CA GLY A 89 24.20 -3.41 -11.10
C GLY A 89 22.80 -4.07 -11.14
N HIS A 90 22.51 -5.02 -10.24
CA HIS A 90 21.20 -5.66 -10.18
C HIS A 90 20.12 -4.66 -9.78
N ASP A 91 18.98 -4.70 -10.46
CA ASP A 91 17.78 -3.99 -9.98
C ASP A 91 17.08 -4.85 -8.92
N ILE A 92 17.11 -4.39 -7.67
CA ILE A 92 16.56 -5.13 -6.54
C ILE A 92 15.42 -4.34 -5.94
N GLY A 93 14.19 -4.80 -6.20
CA GLY A 93 12.99 -4.31 -5.52
C GLY A 93 12.72 -5.03 -4.21
N MET A 94 12.05 -4.37 -3.26
CA MET A 94 11.58 -5.00 -2.02
C MET A 94 10.08 -4.79 -1.86
N LEU A 95 9.34 -5.90 -1.79
CA LEU A 95 7.92 -5.95 -1.48
C LEU A 95 7.74 -6.37 -0.03
N PHE A 96 7.12 -5.52 0.78
CA PHE A 96 6.78 -5.82 2.16
C PHE A 96 5.28 -6.07 2.31
N LEU A 97 4.93 -7.20 2.92
CA LEU A 97 3.55 -7.55 3.25
C LEU A 97 3.28 -7.26 4.73
N ASP A 98 2.42 -6.27 4.98
CA ASP A 98 1.94 -5.97 6.34
C ASP A 98 0.53 -6.53 6.55
N CYS A 99 0.14 -6.66 7.82
CA CYS A 99 -1.20 -7.05 8.21
C CYS A 99 -1.44 -6.60 9.66
N ALA A 100 -2.68 -6.24 9.99
CA ALA A 100 -3.05 -5.88 11.35
C ALA A 100 -2.86 -7.05 12.32
N GLY A 101 -2.43 -6.75 13.56
CA GLY A 101 -2.14 -7.77 14.56
C GLY A 101 -3.34 -8.67 14.86
N GLY A 102 -4.52 -8.11 15.07
CA GLY A 102 -5.75 -8.88 15.31
C GLY A 102 -6.13 -9.81 14.15
N GLU A 103 -5.91 -9.38 12.90
CA GLU A 103 -6.15 -10.23 11.74
C GLU A 103 -5.10 -11.36 11.65
N LEU A 104 -3.84 -11.09 11.96
CA LEU A 104 -2.82 -12.13 12.05
C LEU A 104 -3.16 -13.16 13.13
N GLU A 105 -3.58 -12.72 14.31
CA GLU A 105 -4.03 -13.61 15.38
C GLU A 105 -5.18 -14.51 14.94
N ARG A 106 -6.18 -13.94 14.24
CA ARG A 106 -7.28 -14.68 13.64
C ARG A 106 -6.78 -15.76 12.67
N ARG A 107 -5.90 -15.39 11.72
CA ARG A 107 -5.31 -16.32 10.73
C ARG A 107 -4.51 -17.43 11.38
N TYR A 108 -3.78 -17.12 12.46
CA TYR A 108 -3.04 -18.13 13.25
C TYR A 108 -3.99 -19.11 13.96
N SER A 109 -5.08 -18.61 14.55
CA SER A 109 -6.08 -19.47 15.20
C SER A 109 -6.75 -20.44 14.22
N GLU A 110 -7.08 -19.97 13.02
CA GLU A 110 -7.70 -20.80 11.97
C GLU A 110 -6.75 -21.87 11.44
N THR A 111 -5.47 -21.56 11.26
CA THR A 111 -4.49 -22.50 10.71
C THR A 111 -3.89 -23.44 11.75
N ARG A 112 -4.17 -23.25 13.03
CA ARG A 112 -3.61 -24.01 14.16
C ARG A 112 -2.08 -24.08 14.15
N ARG A 113 -1.40 -23.11 13.52
CA ARG A 113 0.06 -23.02 13.48
C ARG A 113 0.55 -22.11 14.60
N ARG A 114 1.70 -22.46 15.18
CA ARG A 114 2.37 -21.57 16.14
C ARG A 114 3.15 -20.47 15.40
N HIS A 115 3.15 -19.29 16.00
CA HIS A 115 3.96 -18.18 15.45
C HIS A 115 5.46 -18.51 15.60
N PRO A 116 6.30 -18.25 14.58
CA PRO A 116 7.72 -18.64 14.59
C PRO A 116 8.51 -18.01 15.76
N LEU A 117 8.14 -16.83 16.21
CA LEU A 117 8.77 -16.14 17.35
C LEU A 117 7.99 -16.27 18.68
N ALA A 118 6.99 -17.17 18.74
CA ALA A 118 6.20 -17.43 19.95
C ALA A 118 5.76 -18.90 20.00
N LEU A 119 6.72 -19.82 20.11
CA LEU A 119 6.44 -21.25 20.18
C LEU A 119 5.83 -21.67 21.53
N ASP A 120 6.14 -20.92 22.59
CA ASP A 120 5.83 -21.17 24.00
C ASP A 120 4.87 -20.11 24.61
N ARG A 121 4.37 -19.19 23.82
CA ARG A 121 3.55 -18.06 24.28
C ARG A 121 2.48 -17.66 23.27
N PRO A 122 1.56 -16.72 23.60
CA PRO A 122 0.50 -16.27 22.68
C PRO A 122 1.05 -15.74 21.35
N ALA A 123 0.29 -15.92 20.28
CA ALA A 123 0.67 -15.44 18.94
C ALA A 123 0.86 -13.92 18.90
N SER A 124 0.10 -13.15 19.69
CA SER A 124 0.24 -11.70 19.85
C SER A 124 1.65 -11.26 20.20
N ASP A 125 2.31 -11.97 21.13
CA ASP A 125 3.69 -11.66 21.53
C ASP A 125 4.68 -11.88 20.38
N GLY A 126 4.48 -12.95 19.61
CA GLY A 126 5.30 -13.25 18.43
C GLY A 126 5.10 -12.20 17.32
N ILE A 127 3.86 -11.79 17.08
CA ILE A 127 3.50 -10.76 16.12
C ILE A 127 4.14 -9.43 16.48
N ALA A 128 4.07 -9.01 17.75
CA ALA A 128 4.68 -7.77 18.22
C ALA A 128 6.20 -7.79 18.00
N ARG A 129 6.88 -8.86 18.42
CA ARG A 129 8.32 -9.04 18.21
C ARG A 129 8.73 -9.08 16.75
N GLU A 130 7.95 -9.78 15.92
CA GLU A 130 8.24 -9.85 14.48
C GLU A 130 8.10 -8.48 13.84
N ARG A 131 7.12 -7.69 14.25
CA ARG A 131 6.92 -6.32 13.75
C ARG A 131 8.12 -5.42 14.08
N GLU A 132 8.62 -5.46 15.30
CA GLU A 132 9.83 -4.72 15.70
C GLU A 132 11.06 -5.20 14.90
N LEU A 133 11.25 -6.52 14.79
CA LEU A 133 12.34 -7.11 14.03
C LEU A 133 12.32 -6.70 12.56
N LEU A 134 11.15 -6.66 11.92
CA LEU A 134 10.98 -6.37 10.51
C LEU A 134 10.90 -4.87 10.19
N ALA A 135 10.79 -3.99 11.18
CA ALA A 135 10.65 -2.55 10.97
C ALA A 135 11.72 -1.96 10.02
N PRO A 136 13.02 -2.29 10.13
CA PRO A 136 14.03 -1.77 9.22
C PRO A 136 13.81 -2.16 7.74
N LEU A 137 13.25 -3.33 7.48
CA LEU A 137 12.92 -3.77 6.11
C LEU A 137 11.65 -3.08 5.61
N ARG A 138 10.65 -2.91 6.48
CA ARG A 138 9.42 -2.19 6.19
C ARG A 138 9.71 -0.75 5.74
N ASP A 139 10.58 -0.05 6.48
CA ASP A 139 10.92 1.35 6.21
C ASP A 139 11.71 1.55 4.92
N ARG A 140 12.35 0.49 4.42
CA ARG A 140 13.14 0.49 3.18
C ARG A 140 12.46 -0.24 2.03
N ALA A 141 11.24 -0.73 2.22
CA ALA A 141 10.49 -1.39 1.17
C ALA A 141 10.15 -0.42 0.02
N ASN A 142 10.38 -0.87 -1.21
CA ASN A 142 9.94 -0.12 -2.39
C ASN A 142 8.40 -0.14 -2.49
N ARG A 143 7.80 -1.27 -2.09
CA ARG A 143 6.35 -1.46 -2.07
C ARG A 143 5.90 -2.09 -0.76
N LEU A 144 4.80 -1.57 -0.21
CA LEU A 144 4.11 -2.13 0.95
C LEU A 144 2.67 -2.47 0.56
N ILE A 145 2.26 -3.72 0.84
CA ILE A 145 0.86 -4.17 0.68
C ILE A 145 0.30 -4.50 2.06
N ASP A 146 -0.76 -3.81 2.44
CA ASP A 146 -1.55 -4.17 3.62
C ASP A 146 -2.57 -5.25 3.24
N THR A 147 -2.40 -6.44 3.78
CA THR A 147 -3.26 -7.60 3.48
C THR A 147 -4.35 -7.82 4.53
N THR A 148 -4.58 -6.85 5.43
CA THR A 148 -5.54 -6.98 6.54
C THR A 148 -6.94 -7.37 6.05
N ASN A 149 -7.42 -6.71 4.99
CA ASN A 149 -8.75 -6.91 4.45
C ASN A 149 -8.74 -7.65 3.09
N LEU A 150 -7.63 -8.30 2.74
CA LEU A 150 -7.52 -9.02 1.46
C LEU A 150 -7.70 -10.52 1.66
N THR A 151 -8.50 -11.13 0.83
CA THR A 151 -8.49 -12.57 0.61
C THR A 151 -7.24 -12.99 -0.17
N ALA A 152 -6.92 -14.28 -0.17
CA ALA A 152 -5.80 -14.80 -0.95
C ALA A 152 -5.96 -14.55 -2.45
N ASN A 153 -7.19 -14.59 -2.97
CA ASN A 153 -7.49 -14.32 -4.38
C ASN A 153 -7.31 -12.86 -4.75
N GLU A 154 -7.78 -11.92 -3.91
CA GLU A 154 -7.58 -10.48 -4.12
C GLU A 154 -6.11 -10.09 -4.06
N LEU A 155 -5.35 -10.66 -3.11
CA LEU A 155 -3.91 -10.48 -3.06
C LEU A 155 -3.23 -11.00 -4.34
N ALA A 156 -3.58 -12.20 -4.80
CA ALA A 156 -3.06 -12.76 -6.04
C ALA A 156 -3.40 -11.90 -7.26
N GLN A 157 -4.64 -11.39 -7.34
CA GLN A 157 -5.05 -10.47 -8.40
C GLN A 157 -4.25 -9.16 -8.37
N GLN A 158 -4.03 -8.59 -7.20
CA GLN A 158 -3.20 -7.39 -7.03
C GLN A 158 -1.75 -7.63 -7.46
N ILE A 159 -1.18 -8.79 -7.16
CA ILE A 159 0.18 -9.16 -7.61
C ILE A 159 0.21 -9.33 -9.13
N ARG A 160 -0.78 -10.03 -9.73
CA ARG A 160 -0.86 -10.16 -11.19
C ARG A 160 -0.93 -8.79 -11.86
N SER A 161 -1.84 -7.92 -11.46
CA SER A 161 -1.96 -6.57 -12.04
C SER A 161 -0.69 -5.73 -11.90
N THR A 162 0.12 -6.02 -10.89
CA THR A 162 1.36 -5.28 -10.59
C THR A 162 2.56 -5.78 -11.40
N PHE A 163 2.67 -7.09 -11.60
CA PHE A 163 3.88 -7.73 -12.13
C PHE A 163 3.67 -8.45 -13.47
N SER A 164 2.48 -8.38 -14.09
CA SER A 164 2.22 -8.93 -15.42
C SER A 164 2.64 -8.02 -16.59
N GLY A 165 3.23 -6.88 -16.34
CA GLY A 165 3.75 -5.94 -17.36
C GLY A 165 5.27 -5.84 -17.33
N GLU A 166 5.85 -5.56 -18.48
CA GLU A 166 7.30 -5.42 -18.68
C GLU A 166 7.93 -4.40 -17.71
N GLY A 167 8.92 -4.84 -16.93
CA GLY A 167 9.95 -4.01 -16.31
C GLY A 167 9.52 -3.15 -15.11
N LEU A 168 10.38 -3.09 -14.09
CA LEU A 168 10.31 -2.16 -12.94
C LEU A 168 10.43 -0.65 -13.35
N GLY A 169 10.02 -0.29 -14.58
CA GLY A 169 10.40 0.96 -15.25
C GLY A 169 9.66 2.24 -14.85
N GLU A 170 8.38 2.19 -14.47
CA GLU A 170 7.62 3.40 -14.07
C GLU A 170 6.96 3.23 -12.71
N PRO A 171 6.96 4.26 -11.84
CA PRO A 171 6.31 4.15 -10.54
C PRO A 171 4.82 3.88 -10.71
N THR A 172 4.35 2.79 -10.14
CA THR A 172 2.92 2.49 -10.06
C THR A 172 2.28 3.43 -9.04
N ILE A 173 1.43 4.32 -9.50
CA ILE A 173 0.67 5.24 -8.64
C ILE A 173 -0.66 4.57 -8.30
N SER A 174 -0.98 4.46 -7.02
CA SER A 174 -2.26 3.99 -6.52
C SER A 174 -2.98 5.12 -5.81
N VAL A 175 -4.19 5.44 -6.26
CA VAL A 175 -5.09 6.39 -5.58
C VAL A 175 -6.17 5.59 -4.87
N THR A 176 -6.29 5.76 -3.56
CA THR A 176 -7.23 4.94 -2.77
C THR A 176 -8.18 5.80 -1.94
N SER A 177 -9.47 5.48 -1.94
CA SER A 177 -10.41 6.06 -0.99
C SER A 177 -10.60 5.15 0.21
N PHE A 178 -10.78 5.75 1.40
CA PHE A 178 -10.99 5.01 2.64
C PHE A 178 -11.89 5.75 3.64
N GLY A 179 -12.44 5.02 4.62
CA GLY A 179 -13.14 5.55 5.77
C GLY A 179 -12.25 5.56 7.02
N PHE A 180 -12.14 6.73 7.68
CA PHE A 180 -11.41 6.83 8.95
C PHE A 180 -11.97 5.89 10.02
N ALA A 181 -13.28 5.60 9.99
CA ALA A 181 -13.92 4.65 10.89
C ALA A 181 -13.33 3.23 10.81
N ARG A 182 -12.64 2.89 9.71
CA ARG A 182 -11.98 1.59 9.48
C ARG A 182 -10.45 1.70 9.49
N GLY A 183 -9.93 2.81 9.99
CA GLY A 183 -8.49 3.08 10.09
C GLY A 183 -7.87 3.54 8.78
N VAL A 184 -6.70 4.18 8.90
CA VAL A 184 -5.89 4.65 7.77
C VAL A 184 -5.22 3.48 7.09
N PRO A 185 -5.17 3.42 5.74
CA PRO A 185 -4.41 2.41 5.02
C PRO A 185 -2.93 2.43 5.42
N ARG A 186 -2.38 1.27 5.80
CA ARG A 186 -1.00 1.15 6.30
C ARG A 186 0.06 1.36 5.22
N ASN A 187 -0.32 1.18 3.97
CA ASN A 187 0.53 1.34 2.79
C ASN A 187 0.44 2.75 2.17
N ALA A 188 -0.30 3.68 2.79
CA ALA A 188 -0.42 5.02 2.26
C ALA A 188 0.86 5.82 2.50
N ASP A 189 1.39 6.44 1.44
CA ASP A 189 2.51 7.37 1.48
C ASP A 189 2.05 8.78 1.74
N LEU A 190 0.90 9.15 1.18
CA LEU A 190 0.24 10.44 1.38
C LEU A 190 -1.21 10.20 1.81
N VAL A 191 -1.65 10.90 2.84
CA VAL A 191 -3.02 10.78 3.36
C VAL A 191 -3.65 12.15 3.43
N PHE A 192 -4.80 12.31 2.79
CA PHE A 192 -5.59 13.54 2.80
C PHE A 192 -6.93 13.32 3.47
N ASP A 193 -7.28 14.18 4.43
CA ASP A 193 -8.56 14.15 5.12
C ASP A 193 -9.56 15.04 4.40
N MET A 194 -10.61 14.43 3.84
CA MET A 194 -11.66 15.13 3.08
C MET A 194 -12.90 15.41 3.91
N ARG A 195 -12.84 15.30 5.24
CA ARG A 195 -14.01 15.52 6.11
C ARG A 195 -14.45 16.98 6.22
N PHE A 196 -13.59 17.92 5.83
CA PHE A 196 -13.89 19.34 5.77
C PHE A 196 -14.91 19.70 4.68
N LEU A 197 -15.06 18.85 3.63
CA LEU A 197 -16.03 19.05 2.58
C LEU A 197 -17.46 18.72 3.06
N ARG A 198 -18.46 19.33 2.41
CA ARG A 198 -19.90 19.09 2.66
C ARG A 198 -20.19 17.59 2.68
N ASN A 199 -20.96 17.15 3.69
CA ASN A 199 -21.22 15.74 3.88
C ASN A 199 -22.57 15.33 3.25
N PRO A 200 -22.58 14.53 2.15
CA PRO A 200 -23.82 14.07 1.52
C PRO A 200 -24.70 13.20 2.44
N HIS A 201 -24.13 12.62 3.48
CA HIS A 201 -24.89 11.81 4.45
C HIS A 201 -26.03 12.57 5.12
N TRP A 202 -25.90 13.87 5.30
CA TRP A 202 -26.94 14.74 5.90
C TRP A 202 -28.09 15.06 4.94
N VAL A 203 -27.95 14.76 3.65
CA VAL A 203 -29.00 14.95 2.66
C VAL A 203 -29.66 13.59 2.39
N GLU A 204 -30.90 13.41 2.81
CA GLU A 204 -31.61 12.14 2.79
C GLU A 204 -31.57 11.46 1.41
N LYS A 205 -31.75 12.21 0.34
CA LYS A 205 -31.72 11.72 -1.04
C LYS A 205 -30.33 11.27 -1.51
N LEU A 206 -29.25 11.82 -0.93
CA LEU A 206 -27.87 11.53 -1.32
C LEU A 206 -27.21 10.46 -0.43
N ARG A 207 -27.76 10.26 0.77
CA ARG A 207 -27.22 9.32 1.77
C ARG A 207 -26.99 7.90 1.25
N PRO A 208 -27.92 7.25 0.50
CA PRO A 208 -27.71 5.90 -0.01
C PRO A 208 -26.68 5.82 -1.13
N GLY A 209 -26.38 6.92 -1.79
CA GLY A 209 -25.46 7.01 -2.91
C GLY A 209 -23.99 6.87 -2.52
N THR A 210 -23.14 7.11 -3.49
CA THR A 210 -21.67 7.04 -3.38
C THR A 210 -21.03 8.24 -4.07
N GLY A 211 -19.74 8.46 -3.88
CA GLY A 211 -19.01 9.50 -4.58
C GLY A 211 -18.86 9.27 -6.10
N LEU A 212 -19.35 8.14 -6.63
CA LEU A 212 -19.42 7.87 -8.07
C LEU A 212 -20.71 8.41 -8.70
N ASP A 213 -21.74 8.69 -7.88
CA ASP A 213 -23.02 9.15 -8.37
C ASP A 213 -22.98 10.67 -8.68
N ALA A 214 -23.53 11.06 -9.81
CA ALA A 214 -23.45 12.45 -10.30
C ALA A 214 -24.02 13.49 -9.30
N ASP A 215 -25.17 13.21 -8.68
CA ASP A 215 -25.80 14.10 -7.73
C ASP A 215 -24.97 14.28 -6.45
N VAL A 216 -24.37 13.18 -5.97
CA VAL A 216 -23.47 13.19 -4.80
C VAL A 216 -22.20 13.97 -5.12
N SER A 217 -21.61 13.72 -6.29
CA SER A 217 -20.43 14.43 -6.79
C SER A 217 -20.67 15.93 -6.93
N ALA A 218 -21.80 16.33 -7.54
CA ALA A 218 -22.18 17.73 -7.69
C ALA A 218 -22.39 18.43 -6.32
N TYR A 219 -22.99 17.73 -5.36
CA TYR A 219 -23.16 18.27 -4.01
C TYR A 219 -21.81 18.51 -3.31
N ILE A 220 -20.86 17.58 -3.42
CA ILE A 220 -19.52 17.72 -2.83
C ILE A 220 -18.75 18.84 -3.52
N ALA A 221 -18.77 18.89 -4.83
CA ALA A 221 -18.09 19.91 -5.64
C ALA A 221 -18.68 21.32 -5.42
N GLY A 222 -19.93 21.42 -4.96
CA GLY A 222 -20.56 22.70 -4.56
C GLY A 222 -20.07 23.28 -3.24
N ASP A 223 -19.11 22.65 -2.56
CA ASP A 223 -18.46 23.19 -1.36
C ASP A 223 -17.55 24.37 -1.75
N SER A 224 -17.62 25.48 -0.99
CA SER A 224 -16.83 26.68 -1.28
C SER A 224 -15.31 26.47 -1.19
N ALA A 225 -14.86 25.52 -0.42
CA ALA A 225 -13.44 25.17 -0.27
C ALA A 225 -12.96 24.12 -1.29
N TYR A 226 -13.87 23.49 -2.03
CA TYR A 226 -13.56 22.33 -2.86
C TYR A 226 -12.47 22.59 -3.90
N GLU A 227 -12.71 23.56 -4.81
CA GLU A 227 -11.77 23.83 -5.90
C GLU A 227 -10.42 24.32 -5.39
N ALA A 228 -10.41 25.20 -4.37
CA ALA A 228 -9.16 25.70 -3.81
C ALA A 228 -8.33 24.62 -3.14
N ALA A 229 -8.97 23.74 -2.37
CA ALA A 229 -8.28 22.64 -1.70
C ALA A 229 -7.73 21.61 -2.70
N LEU A 230 -8.53 21.23 -3.72
CA LEU A 230 -8.08 20.28 -4.73
C LEU A 230 -6.94 20.84 -5.58
N ALA A 231 -6.97 22.10 -5.96
CA ALA A 231 -5.89 22.73 -6.71
C ALA A 231 -4.55 22.65 -5.94
N GLN A 232 -4.56 22.86 -4.61
CA GLN A 232 -3.34 22.75 -3.80
C GLN A 232 -2.86 21.28 -3.70
N ILE A 233 -3.77 20.33 -3.49
CA ILE A 233 -3.45 18.92 -3.43
C ILE A 233 -2.87 18.45 -4.78
N GLU A 234 -3.53 18.75 -5.89
CA GLU A 234 -3.09 18.40 -7.24
C GLU A 234 -1.70 18.99 -7.52
N SER A 235 -1.46 20.26 -7.20
CA SER A 235 -0.15 20.92 -7.36
C SER A 235 0.94 20.24 -6.54
N LEU A 236 0.64 19.87 -5.29
CA LEU A 236 1.57 19.15 -4.42
C LEU A 236 1.91 17.77 -5.01
N LEU A 237 0.92 17.02 -5.49
CA LEU A 237 1.14 15.71 -6.10
C LEU A 237 2.01 15.80 -7.36
N LEU A 238 1.73 16.76 -8.25
CA LEU A 238 2.51 16.98 -9.47
C LEU A 238 3.96 17.40 -9.16
N LEU A 239 4.20 18.06 -8.02
CA LEU A 239 5.54 18.37 -7.55
C LEU A 239 6.27 17.14 -7.00
N LEU A 240 5.58 16.28 -6.22
CA LEU A 240 6.20 15.17 -5.49
C LEU A 240 6.42 13.92 -6.35
N LEU A 241 5.47 13.58 -7.24
CA LEU A 241 5.54 12.34 -8.01
C LEU A 241 6.80 12.20 -8.86
N PRO A 242 7.25 13.23 -9.62
CA PRO A 242 8.51 13.15 -10.36
C PRO A 242 9.73 12.98 -9.44
N ARG A 243 9.69 13.55 -8.23
CA ARG A 243 10.79 13.45 -7.25
C ARG A 243 10.87 12.07 -6.64
N TYR A 244 9.72 11.45 -6.31
CA TYR A 244 9.67 10.06 -5.86
C TYR A 244 10.21 9.11 -6.93
N ARG A 245 9.89 9.36 -8.21
CA ARG A 245 10.49 8.62 -9.33
C ARG A 245 12.01 8.78 -9.38
N ALA A 246 12.53 9.99 -9.24
CA ALA A 246 13.96 10.26 -9.29
C ALA A 246 14.73 9.62 -8.11
N GLU A 247 14.08 9.42 -6.96
CA GLU A 247 14.63 8.69 -5.81
C GLU A 247 14.50 7.15 -5.94
N GLY A 248 13.95 6.64 -7.05
CA GLY A 248 13.78 5.21 -7.29
C GLY A 248 12.60 4.58 -6.54
N LYS A 249 11.63 5.40 -6.08
CA LYS A 249 10.40 4.89 -5.47
C LYS A 249 9.50 4.31 -6.55
N SER A 250 9.40 2.98 -6.61
CA SER A 250 8.66 2.26 -7.64
C SER A 250 7.14 2.30 -7.44
N TYR A 251 6.66 2.68 -6.26
CA TYR A 251 5.23 2.68 -5.92
C TYR A 251 4.88 3.85 -5.01
N VAL A 252 3.78 4.53 -5.34
CA VAL A 252 3.25 5.64 -4.54
C VAL A 252 1.77 5.40 -4.29
N THR A 253 1.37 5.34 -3.02
CA THR A 253 -0.03 5.20 -2.61
C THR A 253 -0.53 6.53 -2.02
N ILE A 254 -1.51 7.12 -2.69
CA ILE A 254 -2.19 8.36 -2.28
C ILE A 254 -3.55 7.99 -1.74
N ALA A 255 -3.83 8.28 -0.48
CA ALA A 255 -5.06 7.91 0.20
C ALA A 255 -5.91 9.12 0.55
N PHE A 256 -7.18 9.10 0.16
CA PHE A 256 -8.18 10.10 0.52
C PHE A 256 -9.16 9.52 1.51
N GLY A 257 -9.34 10.17 2.66
CA GLY A 257 -10.19 9.70 3.74
C GLY A 257 -11.43 10.57 3.96
N CYS A 258 -12.57 9.94 4.20
CA CYS A 258 -13.74 10.58 4.81
C CYS A 258 -14.26 9.69 5.95
N THR A 259 -15.37 10.02 6.60
CA THR A 259 -15.86 9.27 7.78
C THR A 259 -16.10 7.80 7.42
N GLY A 260 -17.00 7.51 6.48
CA GLY A 260 -17.37 6.15 6.08
C GLY A 260 -16.66 5.59 4.85
N GLY A 261 -15.92 6.43 4.09
CA GLY A 261 -15.20 5.97 2.89
C GLY A 261 -16.06 5.79 1.63
N ARG A 262 -17.29 6.33 1.59
CA ARG A 262 -18.25 6.12 0.50
C ARG A 262 -18.53 7.32 -0.40
N HIS A 263 -18.45 8.53 0.12
CA HIS A 263 -18.89 9.75 -0.59
C HIS A 263 -17.69 10.64 -0.97
N ARG A 264 -17.25 11.54 -0.04
CA ARG A 264 -16.23 12.57 -0.29
C ARG A 264 -14.89 12.00 -0.74
N SER A 265 -14.40 10.98 -0.04
CA SER A 265 -13.13 10.33 -0.39
C SER A 265 -13.17 9.65 -1.76
N VAL A 266 -14.28 9.01 -2.11
CA VAL A 266 -14.47 8.35 -3.41
C VAL A 266 -14.45 9.39 -4.53
N HIS A 267 -15.29 10.43 -4.43
CA HIS A 267 -15.35 11.52 -5.41
C HIS A 267 -13.99 12.19 -5.63
N VAL A 268 -13.30 12.55 -4.54
CA VAL A 268 -11.98 13.19 -4.63
C VAL A 268 -10.93 12.26 -5.24
N SER A 269 -10.94 10.98 -4.88
CA SER A 269 -10.01 10.00 -5.47
C SER A 269 -10.16 9.91 -6.98
N GLU A 270 -11.39 9.87 -7.50
CA GLU A 270 -11.66 9.85 -8.94
C GLU A 270 -11.21 11.15 -9.62
N ARG A 271 -11.54 12.29 -9.03
CA ARG A 271 -11.14 13.61 -9.56
C ARG A 271 -9.61 13.74 -9.67
N VAL A 272 -8.89 13.40 -8.59
CA VAL A 272 -7.42 13.48 -8.58
C VAL A 272 -6.81 12.47 -9.54
N ALA A 273 -7.33 11.25 -9.63
CA ALA A 273 -6.85 10.27 -10.60
C ALA A 273 -7.06 10.74 -12.05
N ALA A 274 -8.21 11.35 -12.36
CA ALA A 274 -8.47 11.93 -13.67
C ALA A 274 -7.47 13.07 -13.99
N ARG A 275 -7.18 13.92 -13.01
CA ARG A 275 -6.16 14.98 -13.17
C ARG A 275 -4.77 14.42 -13.42
N LEU A 276 -4.35 13.43 -12.65
CA LEU A 276 -3.05 12.78 -12.84
C LEU A 276 -2.94 12.11 -14.22
N ARG A 277 -4.02 11.48 -14.72
CA ARG A 277 -4.05 10.92 -16.09
C ARG A 277 -3.87 12.00 -17.15
N ALA A 278 -4.50 13.15 -16.97
CA ALA A 278 -4.35 14.29 -17.90
C ALA A 278 -2.91 14.83 -17.94
N GLU A 279 -2.14 14.64 -16.87
CA GLU A 279 -0.72 15.03 -16.78
C GLU A 279 0.25 13.89 -17.17
N GLY A 280 -0.28 12.79 -17.76
CA GLY A 280 0.54 11.70 -18.30
C GLY A 280 0.91 10.60 -17.31
N PHE A 281 0.41 10.63 -16.08
CA PHE A 281 0.57 9.54 -15.12
C PHE A 281 -0.48 8.45 -15.37
N SER A 282 -0.20 7.21 -14.90
CA SER A 282 -1.11 6.07 -15.04
C SER A 282 -1.57 5.56 -13.66
N PRO A 283 -2.38 6.34 -12.88
CA PRO A 283 -2.82 5.91 -11.57
C PRO A 283 -3.90 4.82 -11.67
N THR A 284 -3.78 3.79 -10.84
CA THR A 284 -4.86 2.87 -10.52
C THR A 284 -5.73 3.47 -9.42
N VAL A 285 -7.06 3.26 -9.49
CA VAL A 285 -7.98 3.72 -8.45
C VAL A 285 -8.59 2.52 -7.73
N ALA A 286 -8.64 2.60 -6.41
CA ALA A 286 -9.28 1.60 -5.56
C ALA A 286 -10.14 2.28 -4.48
N HIS A 287 -11.31 1.72 -4.21
CA HIS A 287 -12.21 2.21 -3.17
C HIS A 287 -12.33 1.14 -2.08
N ARG A 288 -11.47 1.25 -1.04
CA ARG A 288 -11.35 0.21 0.00
C ARG A 288 -12.68 -0.10 0.70
N ASP A 289 -13.46 0.93 1.00
CA ASP A 289 -14.64 0.81 1.86
C ASP A 289 -15.98 1.08 1.14
N LEU A 290 -15.97 1.13 -0.19
CA LEU A 290 -17.17 1.47 -1.00
C LEU A 290 -18.29 0.46 -0.82
N ALA A 291 -17.99 -0.83 -0.80
CA ALA A 291 -18.95 -1.91 -0.62
C ALA A 291 -19.32 -2.19 0.85
N ALA A 292 -18.66 -1.52 1.80
CA ALA A 292 -18.92 -1.75 3.20
C ALA A 292 -20.27 -1.16 3.64
N ALA A 293 -20.95 -1.83 4.57
CA ALA A 293 -22.22 -1.33 5.11
C ALA A 293 -22.04 0.06 5.75
N PRO A 294 -23.00 0.99 5.57
CA PRO A 294 -22.98 2.28 6.26
C PRO A 294 -22.88 2.08 7.77
N GLN A 295 -22.00 2.86 8.42
CA GLN A 295 -21.90 2.87 9.88
C GLN A 295 -22.60 4.12 10.41
N ASP A 296 -23.96 4.11 10.44
CA ASP A 296 -24.77 5.25 10.81
C ASP A 296 -24.43 5.83 12.20
N SER A 297 -24.00 4.99 13.15
CA SER A 297 -23.62 5.42 14.51
C SER A 297 -22.32 6.26 14.58
N LEU A 298 -21.41 6.11 13.63
CA LEU A 298 -20.12 6.84 13.60
C LEU A 298 -20.20 8.11 12.72
N GLU A 299 -21.10 8.12 11.75
CA GLU A 299 -21.31 9.27 10.88
C GLU A 299 -22.16 10.36 11.55
N GLY A 300 -22.99 9.99 12.55
CA GLY A 300 -23.82 10.92 13.34
C GLY A 300 -23.09 11.73 14.42
N ALA A 301 -21.94 11.25 14.91
CA ALA A 301 -21.27 11.88 16.06
C ALA A 301 -20.41 13.12 15.71
N ALA A 302 -20.10 13.35 14.45
CA ALA A 302 -19.22 14.47 14.02
C ALA A 302 -19.97 15.77 13.67
N GLY A 303 -21.30 15.79 13.75
CA GLY A 303 -22.13 16.86 13.17
C GLY A 303 -22.57 17.97 14.12
N VAL A 304 -22.16 18.01 15.39
CA VAL A 304 -22.72 18.99 16.38
C VAL A 304 -21.84 20.22 16.61
N ALA A 305 -20.70 20.35 15.95
CA ALA A 305 -19.75 21.42 16.33
C ALA A 305 -19.52 22.55 15.30
N HIS A 306 -20.31 22.69 14.23
CA HIS A 306 -19.99 23.70 13.20
C HIS A 306 -21.05 24.71 12.81
N ASP A 307 -22.21 24.78 13.51
CA ASP A 307 -23.26 25.75 13.17
C ASP A 307 -23.51 26.86 14.22
N GLN A 308 -22.55 27.11 15.11
CA GLN A 308 -22.63 28.29 16.00
C GLN A 308 -21.27 29.00 16.13
N VAL A 309 -20.82 29.65 15.07
CA VAL A 309 -20.05 30.89 15.20
C VAL A 309 -20.96 32.03 14.78
N ILE A 310 -21.79 32.43 15.69
CA ILE A 310 -22.58 33.64 15.64
C ILE A 310 -21.61 34.83 15.72
N LEU A 311 -21.75 35.71 14.78
CA LEU A 311 -21.30 37.09 14.83
C LEU A 311 -21.68 37.69 16.19
N GLY A 312 -20.71 37.87 17.06
CA GLY A 312 -20.79 38.60 18.29
C GLY A 312 -20.26 40.01 18.11
N ASP A 313 -21.14 40.91 18.32
CA ASP A 313 -21.15 42.36 18.35
C ASP A 313 -19.83 43.10 18.63
N GLY A 314 -19.80 44.30 18.03
CA GLY A 314 -18.80 45.32 18.07
C GLY A 314 -18.23 45.65 19.46
N ILE A 315 -16.93 45.85 19.48
CA ILE A 315 -16.24 46.63 20.48
C ILE A 315 -15.96 48.00 19.87
N GLN A 316 -16.67 49.02 20.33
CA GLN A 316 -16.26 50.40 20.14
C GLN A 316 -15.05 50.68 21.02
N LEU A 317 -14.03 51.24 20.41
CA LEU A 317 -12.90 51.85 21.11
C LEU A 317 -13.26 53.30 21.44
N GLU A 318 -13.22 53.65 22.70
CA GLU A 318 -12.78 54.96 23.21
C GLU A 318 -11.36 54.84 23.74
#